data_97aea3755c4c3e3509cd353f350421ee
#
_entry.id   97aea3755c4c3e3509cd353f350421ee
#
_cell.length_a   1.000
_cell.length_b   1.000
_cell.length_c   1.000
_cell.angle_alpha   90.00
_cell.angle_beta   90.00
_cell.angle_gamma   90.00
#
_symmetry.space_group_name_H-M   'P 1'
#
loop_
_entity.id
_entity.type
_entity.pdbx_description
1 polymer ?
#
loop_
_entity_poly.entity_id
_entity_poly.type
_entity_poly.pdbx_seq_one_letter_code
_entity_poly.pdbx_strand_id
1 'polypeptide(L)'
;MRFNLLTLCTNNQDVKFDANIDKKTKKLIDSPRTDQAKSFVTKIWNASRFLLMNMEGYTPGEPVVETPADAWMFSRLAKAVKMVTEGIENYTFGDMARGVQQFFWNEVCDWYVEVTKARLKGEGRLQAQRNLIFVLDTSIRLMHPLMPFVTEEIWDNMPASVLDLDAEGNVNRAEALMIAKWPEPADYAKYVDEDAERAFELCRAVVSAARATRSRYRLSPKAELDVVVRAGAEDIEKLESLRSTIEPLANTASLVMGTDVEKPAASIAVVDSGVEVFVVLEGKVDLSAEKARLEKEIAAAQKELAGCEKTLANEGFVAKAAPAVVQKKRDRAAELKEILAALTAQVADFS
;
A
#
# COMPACT_ATOMS: atom_id res chain seq x y z
N MET A 1 15.15 -2.96 -17.01
CA MET A 1 15.47 -4.40 -17.19
C MET A 1 16.11 -5.02 -15.95
N ARG A 2 17.23 -4.51 -15.40
CA ARG A 2 17.92 -5.06 -14.20
C ARG A 2 16.94 -5.30 -13.03
N PHE A 3 16.18 -4.29 -12.60
CA PHE A 3 15.19 -4.39 -11.54
C PHE A 3 14.18 -5.53 -11.79
N ASN A 4 13.59 -5.63 -12.98
CA ASN A 4 12.66 -6.69 -13.33
C ASN A 4 13.29 -8.08 -13.21
N LEU A 5 14.50 -8.26 -13.69
CA LEU A 5 15.21 -9.54 -13.56
C LEU A 5 15.44 -9.90 -12.10
N LEU A 6 15.89 -8.94 -11.29
CA LEU A 6 16.15 -9.19 -9.87
C LEU A 6 14.88 -9.52 -9.07
N THR A 7 13.75 -8.87 -9.35
CA THR A 7 12.48 -9.22 -8.69
C THR A 7 12.00 -10.64 -8.99
N LEU A 8 12.46 -11.23 -10.09
CA LEU A 8 12.13 -12.59 -10.50
C LEU A 8 13.10 -13.64 -9.90
N CYS A 9 14.26 -13.21 -9.39
CA CYS A 9 15.22 -14.12 -8.79
C CYS A 9 14.63 -14.73 -7.51
N THR A 10 14.71 -16.05 -7.43
CA THR A 10 14.47 -16.84 -6.23
C THR A 10 15.73 -17.64 -5.94
N ASN A 11 15.98 -18.00 -4.69
CA ASN A 11 17.22 -18.68 -4.31
C ASN A 11 17.38 -20.08 -4.92
N ASN A 12 16.31 -20.67 -5.49
CA ASN A 12 16.28 -22.08 -5.87
C ASN A 12 15.66 -22.39 -7.25
N GLN A 13 15.31 -21.41 -8.06
CA GLN A 13 14.64 -21.66 -9.34
C GLN A 13 15.14 -20.76 -10.47
N ASP A 14 15.10 -21.31 -11.70
CA ASP A 14 15.34 -20.52 -12.90
C ASP A 14 14.34 -19.38 -13.05
N VAL A 15 14.81 -18.23 -13.50
CA VAL A 15 13.98 -17.06 -13.79
C VAL A 15 13.10 -17.36 -15.00
N LYS A 16 11.80 -17.55 -14.77
CA LYS A 16 10.83 -17.66 -15.87
C LYS A 16 10.45 -16.25 -16.34
N PHE A 17 10.86 -15.94 -17.56
CA PHE A 17 10.48 -14.70 -18.23
C PHE A 17 9.11 -14.89 -18.91
N ASP A 18 8.10 -14.15 -18.47
CA ASP A 18 6.76 -14.19 -19.06
C ASP A 18 6.68 -13.25 -20.27
N ALA A 19 6.90 -13.80 -21.43
CA ALA A 19 6.79 -13.08 -22.68
C ALA A 19 5.65 -13.64 -23.52
N ASN A 20 4.67 -12.84 -23.84
CA ASN A 20 3.64 -13.19 -24.83
C ASN A 20 4.21 -12.88 -26.22
N ILE A 21 4.43 -13.95 -27.00
CA ILE A 21 5.01 -13.84 -28.33
C ILE A 21 3.93 -14.16 -29.37
N ASP A 22 3.77 -13.29 -30.37
CA ASP A 22 2.94 -13.56 -31.52
C ASP A 22 3.44 -14.83 -32.26
N LYS A 23 2.58 -15.81 -32.37
CA LYS A 23 2.96 -17.12 -32.97
C LYS A 23 3.34 -17.03 -34.44
N LYS A 24 2.80 -16.04 -35.19
CA LYS A 24 3.05 -15.85 -36.63
C LYS A 24 4.29 -14.98 -36.87
N THR A 25 4.36 -13.84 -36.24
CA THR A 25 5.43 -12.84 -36.47
C THR A 25 6.66 -13.05 -35.58
N LYS A 26 6.59 -13.91 -34.55
CA LYS A 26 7.63 -14.14 -33.54
C LYS A 26 8.04 -12.88 -32.78
N LYS A 27 7.21 -11.84 -32.84
CA LYS A 27 7.47 -10.58 -32.11
C LYS A 27 6.89 -10.65 -30.71
N LEU A 28 7.55 -9.99 -29.77
CA LEU A 28 7.02 -9.78 -28.42
C LEU A 28 5.77 -8.92 -28.52
N ILE A 29 4.67 -9.40 -27.95
CA ILE A 29 3.40 -8.65 -27.82
C ILE A 29 3.45 -7.82 -26.56
N ASP A 30 3.65 -8.48 -25.41
CA ASP A 30 3.77 -7.86 -24.09
C ASP A 30 4.56 -8.76 -23.12
N SER A 31 4.88 -8.19 -21.98
CA SER A 31 5.44 -8.90 -20.83
C SER A 31 4.87 -8.27 -19.56
N PRO A 32 3.82 -8.84 -18.97
CA PRO A 32 3.11 -8.24 -17.82
C PRO A 32 4.03 -7.84 -16.67
N ARG A 33 5.05 -8.66 -16.38
CA ARG A 33 6.03 -8.34 -15.33
C ARG A 33 6.96 -7.19 -15.70
N THR A 34 7.30 -7.06 -16.97
CA THR A 34 8.07 -5.91 -17.45
C THR A 34 7.24 -4.63 -17.38
N ASP A 35 5.96 -4.69 -17.71
CA ASP A 35 5.04 -3.56 -17.60
C ASP A 35 4.83 -3.16 -16.14
N GLN A 36 4.80 -4.11 -15.23
CA GLN A 36 4.75 -3.86 -13.78
C GLN A 36 6.01 -3.14 -13.30
N ALA A 37 7.20 -3.59 -13.73
CA ALA A 37 8.46 -2.91 -13.40
C ALA A 37 8.52 -1.48 -14.00
N LYS A 38 8.00 -1.28 -15.21
CA LYS A 38 7.88 0.04 -15.84
C LYS A 38 6.94 0.95 -15.06
N SER A 39 5.81 0.42 -14.58
CA SER A 39 4.86 1.15 -13.74
C SER A 39 5.51 1.62 -12.43
N PHE A 40 6.39 0.81 -11.84
CA PHE A 40 7.15 1.19 -10.66
C PHE A 40 8.11 2.35 -10.94
N VAL A 41 8.88 2.30 -12.03
CA VAL A 41 9.74 3.42 -12.45
C VAL A 41 8.92 4.71 -12.65
N THR A 42 7.77 4.61 -13.29
CA THR A 42 6.85 5.75 -13.47
C THR A 42 6.33 6.28 -12.11
N LYS A 43 6.06 5.40 -11.17
CA LYS A 43 5.62 5.78 -9.80
C LYS A 43 6.73 6.54 -9.07
N ILE A 44 7.97 6.05 -9.12
CA ILE A 44 9.14 6.72 -8.51
C ILE A 44 9.29 8.11 -9.10
N TRP A 45 9.30 8.22 -10.42
CA TRP A 45 9.43 9.50 -11.12
C TRP A 45 8.35 10.51 -10.72
N ASN A 46 7.09 10.09 -10.73
CA ASN A 46 5.96 10.97 -10.39
C ASN A 46 5.98 11.39 -8.92
N ALA A 47 6.33 10.49 -8.01
CA ALA A 47 6.47 10.82 -6.59
C ALA A 47 7.61 11.81 -6.36
N SER A 48 8.79 11.55 -6.93
CA SER A 48 9.94 12.46 -6.84
C SER A 48 9.62 13.83 -7.42
N ARG A 49 9.00 13.88 -8.61
CA ARG A 49 8.58 15.15 -9.23
C ARG A 49 7.60 15.93 -8.33
N PHE A 50 6.61 15.24 -7.73
CA PHE A 50 5.70 15.89 -6.78
C PHE A 50 6.46 16.50 -5.59
N LEU A 51 7.39 15.75 -5.00
CA LEU A 51 8.19 16.23 -3.88
C LEU A 51 9.02 17.44 -4.29
N LEU A 52 9.74 17.36 -5.40
CA LEU A 52 10.61 18.44 -5.90
C LEU A 52 9.83 19.74 -6.21
N MET A 53 8.62 19.63 -6.73
CA MET A 53 7.74 20.79 -6.96
C MET A 53 7.31 21.50 -5.67
N ASN A 54 7.46 20.89 -4.51
CA ASN A 54 7.09 21.44 -3.21
C ASN A 54 8.31 21.96 -2.42
N MET A 55 9.50 22.04 -3.04
CA MET A 55 10.75 22.42 -2.35
C MET A 55 11.05 23.92 -2.36
N GLU A 56 10.12 24.79 -2.76
CA GLU A 56 10.30 26.23 -2.64
C GLU A 56 10.59 26.65 -1.20
N GLY A 57 11.67 27.41 -0.98
CA GLY A 57 12.11 27.85 0.35
C GLY A 57 12.81 26.74 1.17
N TYR A 58 13.07 25.59 0.60
CA TYR A 58 13.80 24.51 1.26
C TYR A 58 15.25 24.90 1.58
N THR A 59 15.70 24.48 2.75
CA THR A 59 17.12 24.51 3.16
C THR A 59 17.47 23.20 3.82
N PRO A 60 18.63 22.60 3.52
CA PRO A 60 19.08 21.36 4.15
C PRO A 60 19.09 21.45 5.67
N GLY A 61 18.88 20.35 6.35
CA GLY A 61 18.92 20.27 7.80
C GLY A 61 18.43 18.92 8.30
N GLU A 62 18.58 18.71 9.61
CA GLU A 62 18.24 17.43 10.24
C GLU A 62 16.76 17.08 10.08
N PRO A 63 16.47 15.80 9.79
CA PRO A 63 15.12 15.27 9.87
C PRO A 63 14.68 15.20 11.34
N VAL A 64 13.47 15.63 11.63
CA VAL A 64 12.91 15.66 12.99
C VAL A 64 11.57 14.95 13.01
N VAL A 65 11.37 14.08 14.00
CA VAL A 65 10.08 13.45 14.28
C VAL A 65 9.17 14.50 14.94
N GLU A 66 8.27 15.10 14.16
CA GLU A 66 7.29 16.06 14.68
C GLU A 66 5.91 15.43 14.86
N THR A 67 5.63 14.37 14.13
CA THR A 67 4.33 13.69 14.13
C THR A 67 4.47 12.18 14.28
N PRO A 68 3.44 11.47 14.77
CA PRO A 68 3.47 10.00 14.79
C PRO A 68 3.68 9.38 13.40
N ALA A 69 3.26 10.07 12.33
CA ALA A 69 3.52 9.62 10.96
C ALA A 69 5.00 9.74 10.57
N ASP A 70 5.72 10.74 11.10
CA ASP A 70 7.18 10.83 10.90
C ASP A 70 7.89 9.71 11.66
N ALA A 71 7.50 9.43 12.92
CA ALA A 71 8.04 8.33 13.71
C ALA A 71 7.88 6.98 12.99
N TRP A 72 6.67 6.71 12.51
CA TRP A 72 6.39 5.53 11.70
C TRP A 72 7.28 5.46 10.45
N MET A 73 7.32 6.53 9.64
CA MET A 73 8.06 6.51 8.38
C MET A 73 9.56 6.33 8.61
N PHE A 74 10.12 6.98 9.63
CA PHE A 74 11.54 6.85 9.93
C PHE A 74 11.89 5.45 10.46
N SER A 75 11.00 4.84 11.25
CA SER A 75 11.15 3.44 11.66
C SER A 75 11.13 2.49 10.45
N ARG A 76 10.18 2.69 9.53
CA ARG A 76 10.09 1.90 8.30
C ARG A 76 11.29 2.11 7.38
N LEU A 77 11.79 3.35 7.27
CA LEU A 77 13.01 3.67 6.53
C LEU A 77 14.24 2.97 7.12
N ALA A 78 14.38 2.97 8.44
CA ALA A 78 15.47 2.28 9.13
C ALA A 78 15.45 0.77 8.83
N LYS A 79 14.27 0.14 8.88
CA LYS A 79 14.09 -1.27 8.53
C LYS A 79 14.38 -1.53 7.04
N ALA A 80 14.02 -0.59 6.14
CA ALA A 80 14.33 -0.70 4.72
C ALA A 80 15.84 -0.61 4.46
N VAL A 81 16.54 0.32 5.10
CA VAL A 81 18.01 0.44 5.02
C VAL A 81 18.68 -0.85 5.44
N LYS A 82 18.29 -1.41 6.60
CA LYS A 82 18.83 -2.69 7.09
C LYS A 82 18.55 -3.82 6.11
N MET A 83 17.30 -3.98 5.67
CA MET A 83 16.89 -5.06 4.76
C MET A 83 17.65 -5.02 3.43
N VAL A 84 17.83 -3.82 2.85
CA VAL A 84 18.53 -3.69 1.56
C VAL A 84 20.02 -3.96 1.72
N THR A 85 20.64 -3.45 2.78
CA THR A 85 22.07 -3.69 3.08
C THR A 85 22.33 -5.18 3.29
N GLU A 86 21.56 -5.83 4.17
CA GLU A 86 21.67 -7.28 4.40
C GLU A 86 21.38 -8.09 3.13
N GLY A 87 20.43 -7.64 2.29
CA GLY A 87 20.12 -8.27 1.02
C GLY A 87 21.25 -8.24 0.02
N ILE A 88 22.07 -7.19 0.03
CA ILE A 88 23.29 -7.09 -0.77
C ILE A 88 24.39 -8.02 -0.22
N GLU A 89 24.62 -7.96 1.10
CA GLU A 89 25.66 -8.76 1.78
C GLU A 89 25.42 -10.27 1.68
N ASN A 90 24.16 -10.68 1.79
CA ASN A 90 23.75 -12.08 1.74
C ASN A 90 23.35 -12.57 0.34
N TYR A 91 23.51 -11.74 -0.70
CA TYR A 91 23.15 -12.06 -2.09
C TYR A 91 21.67 -12.42 -2.29
N THR A 92 20.75 -11.93 -1.42
CA THR A 92 19.30 -12.14 -1.54
C THR A 92 18.64 -11.04 -2.37
N PHE A 93 19.14 -10.79 -3.55
CA PHE A 93 18.77 -9.67 -4.42
C PHE A 93 17.28 -9.64 -4.79
N GLY A 94 16.65 -10.80 -4.90
CA GLY A 94 15.22 -10.88 -5.21
C GLY A 94 14.35 -10.32 -4.07
N ASP A 95 14.64 -10.70 -2.82
CA ASP A 95 13.93 -10.22 -1.64
C ASP A 95 14.18 -8.73 -1.43
N MET A 96 15.44 -8.30 -1.58
CA MET A 96 15.83 -6.89 -1.54
C MET A 96 15.05 -6.05 -2.56
N ALA A 97 14.99 -6.49 -3.83
CA ALA A 97 14.31 -5.74 -4.88
C ALA A 97 12.80 -5.63 -4.63
N ARG A 98 12.16 -6.71 -4.16
CA ARG A 98 10.74 -6.71 -3.78
C ARG A 98 10.49 -5.86 -2.55
N GLY A 99 11.33 -5.97 -1.53
CA GLY A 99 11.19 -5.23 -0.28
C GLY A 99 11.30 -3.72 -0.47
N VAL A 100 12.31 -3.23 -1.21
CA VAL A 100 12.45 -1.80 -1.48
C VAL A 100 11.31 -1.27 -2.36
N GLN A 101 10.79 -2.08 -3.29
CA GLN A 101 9.60 -1.73 -4.07
C GLN A 101 8.37 -1.57 -3.18
N GLN A 102 8.12 -2.54 -2.30
CA GLN A 102 6.98 -2.49 -1.36
C GLN A 102 7.08 -1.29 -0.43
N PHE A 103 8.24 -1.05 0.16
CA PHE A 103 8.48 0.10 1.02
C PHE A 103 8.19 1.40 0.27
N PHE A 104 8.82 1.63 -0.88
CA PHE A 104 8.68 2.91 -1.57
C PHE A 104 7.28 3.12 -2.14
N TRP A 105 6.68 2.08 -2.75
CA TRP A 105 5.34 2.20 -3.33
C TRP A 105 4.27 2.31 -2.26
N ASN A 106 4.20 1.30 -1.37
CA ASN A 106 3.07 1.16 -0.47
C ASN A 106 3.16 2.02 0.78
N GLU A 107 4.37 2.43 1.20
CA GLU A 107 4.56 3.19 2.44
C GLU A 107 4.91 4.65 2.15
N VAL A 108 5.95 4.91 1.36
CA VAL A 108 6.33 6.29 1.03
C VAL A 108 5.27 6.96 0.15
N CYS A 109 4.95 6.36 -1.01
CA CYS A 109 4.06 7.02 -1.98
C CYS A 109 2.59 7.02 -1.58
N ASP A 110 2.08 5.88 -1.10
CA ASP A 110 0.64 5.73 -0.87
C ASP A 110 0.19 6.27 0.49
N TRP A 111 1.14 6.47 1.42
CA TRP A 111 0.82 6.96 2.76
C TRP A 111 1.60 8.19 3.16
N TYR A 112 2.93 8.15 3.27
CA TYR A 112 3.69 9.24 3.87
C TYR A 112 3.58 10.54 3.07
N VAL A 113 3.66 10.46 1.74
CA VAL A 113 3.44 11.62 0.86
C VAL A 113 2.04 12.21 1.07
N GLU A 114 1.01 11.37 1.19
CA GLU A 114 -0.36 11.84 1.39
C GLU A 114 -0.56 12.54 2.74
N VAL A 115 -0.04 11.95 3.82
CA VAL A 115 -0.07 12.54 5.17
C VAL A 115 0.63 13.89 5.21
N THR A 116 1.77 14.01 4.52
CA THR A 116 2.60 15.21 4.59
C THR A 116 2.04 16.39 3.77
N LYS A 117 1.12 16.15 2.82
CA LYS A 117 0.55 17.21 1.95
C LYS A 117 -0.01 18.41 2.71
N ALA A 118 -0.66 18.20 3.84
CA ALA A 118 -1.22 19.30 4.64
C ALA A 118 -0.12 20.18 5.24
N ARG A 119 0.94 19.56 5.77
CA ARG A 119 2.08 20.24 6.37
C ARG A 119 2.89 21.06 5.37
N LEU A 120 2.97 20.60 4.11
CA LEU A 120 3.63 21.34 3.02
C LEU A 120 2.95 22.68 2.70
N LYS A 121 1.73 22.91 3.20
CA LYS A 121 0.97 24.17 3.01
C LYS A 121 0.91 25.04 4.27
N GLY A 122 1.36 24.51 5.42
CA GLY A 122 1.26 25.13 6.74
C GLY A 122 2.57 25.62 7.31
N GLU A 123 2.56 25.99 8.58
CA GLU A 123 3.72 26.50 9.33
C GLU A 123 4.87 25.46 9.45
N GLY A 124 4.56 24.17 9.50
CA GLY A 124 5.55 23.08 9.52
C GLY A 124 6.22 22.75 8.18
N ARG A 125 6.06 23.60 7.16
CA ARG A 125 6.49 23.33 5.78
C ARG A 125 7.96 22.94 5.66
N LEU A 126 8.86 23.73 6.24
CA LEU A 126 10.31 23.51 6.11
C LEU A 126 10.71 22.15 6.70
N GLN A 127 10.20 21.81 7.89
CA GLN A 127 10.53 20.52 8.50
C GLN A 127 9.89 19.36 7.73
N ALA A 128 8.67 19.52 7.23
CA ALA A 128 8.05 18.54 6.34
C ALA A 128 8.86 18.33 5.05
N GLN A 129 9.41 19.38 4.45
CA GLN A 129 10.30 19.29 3.30
C GLN A 129 11.59 18.54 3.65
N ARG A 130 12.24 18.85 4.79
CA ARG A 130 13.45 18.16 5.27
C ARG A 130 13.20 16.67 5.46
N ASN A 131 12.11 16.32 6.13
CA ASN A 131 11.72 14.93 6.35
C ASN A 131 11.48 14.19 5.02
N LEU A 132 10.75 14.81 4.07
CA LEU A 132 10.49 14.22 2.76
C LEU A 132 11.75 14.05 1.93
N ILE A 133 12.66 15.04 1.91
CA ILE A 133 13.92 14.94 1.18
C ILE A 133 14.81 13.87 1.79
N PHE A 134 14.88 13.77 3.13
CA PHE A 134 15.60 12.69 3.81
C PHE A 134 15.08 11.31 3.42
N VAL A 135 13.76 11.11 3.45
CA VAL A 135 13.13 9.84 3.04
C VAL A 135 13.38 9.54 1.56
N LEU A 136 13.25 10.55 0.68
CA LEU A 136 13.47 10.37 -0.76
C LEU A 136 14.93 10.05 -1.06
N ASP A 137 15.87 10.84 -0.55
CA ASP A 137 17.31 10.65 -0.79
C ASP A 137 17.77 9.26 -0.32
N THR A 138 17.41 8.89 0.92
CA THR A 138 17.72 7.54 1.40
C THR A 138 17.13 6.48 0.48
N SER A 139 15.86 6.63 0.08
CA SER A 139 15.18 5.64 -0.78
C SER A 139 15.85 5.50 -2.14
N ILE A 140 16.25 6.60 -2.79
CA ILE A 140 16.92 6.53 -4.10
C ILE A 140 18.32 5.95 -4.01
N ARG A 141 19.06 6.19 -2.90
CA ARG A 141 20.35 5.52 -2.63
C ARG A 141 20.16 4.02 -2.52
N LEU A 142 19.14 3.54 -1.79
CA LEU A 142 18.81 2.12 -1.70
C LEU A 142 18.41 1.50 -3.04
N MET A 143 17.72 2.24 -3.89
CA MET A 143 17.28 1.78 -5.22
C MET A 143 18.36 1.88 -6.31
N HIS A 144 19.42 2.67 -6.10
CA HIS A 144 20.40 2.96 -7.13
C HIS A 144 21.08 1.71 -7.71
N PRO A 145 21.50 0.70 -6.92
CA PRO A 145 22.08 -0.53 -7.47
C PRO A 145 21.14 -1.28 -8.42
N LEU A 146 19.83 -1.12 -8.25
CA LEU A 146 18.78 -1.77 -9.03
C LEU A 146 18.40 -0.99 -10.27
N MET A 147 18.33 0.34 -10.15
CA MET A 147 17.82 1.25 -11.19
C MET A 147 18.68 2.52 -11.35
N PRO A 148 19.97 2.38 -11.72
CA PRO A 148 20.93 3.48 -11.64
C PRO A 148 20.54 4.72 -12.45
N PHE A 149 19.96 4.55 -13.64
CA PHE A 149 19.67 5.70 -14.50
C PHE A 149 18.58 6.62 -13.96
N VAL A 150 17.44 6.05 -13.53
CA VAL A 150 16.32 6.86 -13.03
C VAL A 150 16.64 7.49 -11.66
N THR A 151 17.39 6.79 -10.83
CA THR A 151 17.79 7.31 -9.52
C THR A 151 18.83 8.41 -9.62
N GLU A 152 19.78 8.28 -10.54
CA GLU A 152 20.74 9.35 -10.85
C GLU A 152 20.02 10.61 -11.33
N GLU A 153 19.15 10.48 -12.33
CA GLU A 153 18.40 11.61 -12.88
C GLU A 153 17.55 12.33 -11.82
N ILE A 154 16.93 11.59 -10.90
CA ILE A 154 16.19 12.18 -9.78
C ILE A 154 17.15 12.92 -8.84
N TRP A 155 18.27 12.29 -8.51
CA TRP A 155 19.24 12.82 -7.57
C TRP A 155 19.89 14.11 -8.10
N ASP A 156 20.25 14.17 -9.38
CA ASP A 156 20.81 15.35 -10.03
C ASP A 156 19.89 16.57 -9.93
N ASN A 157 18.57 16.32 -9.95
CA ASN A 157 17.54 17.36 -9.86
C ASN A 157 17.03 17.62 -8.43
N MET A 158 17.54 16.89 -7.44
CA MET A 158 17.13 17.01 -6.05
C MET A 158 18.04 17.99 -5.29
N PRO A 159 17.50 18.83 -4.39
CA PRO A 159 18.33 19.63 -3.50
C PRO A 159 19.15 18.74 -2.57
N ALA A 160 20.26 19.26 -2.05
CA ALA A 160 21.08 18.55 -1.08
C ALA A 160 20.23 18.16 0.16
N SER A 161 20.41 16.95 0.64
CA SER A 161 19.80 16.46 1.89
C SER A 161 20.78 16.63 3.06
N VAL A 162 20.36 16.22 4.26
CA VAL A 162 21.25 16.10 5.41
C VAL A 162 22.41 15.12 5.15
N LEU A 163 22.23 14.12 4.30
CA LEU A 163 23.25 13.12 3.95
C LEU A 163 24.40 13.71 3.09
N ASP A 164 24.19 14.89 2.55
CA ASP A 164 25.16 15.62 1.73
C ASP A 164 25.84 16.75 2.53
N LEU A 165 25.62 16.83 3.85
CA LEU A 165 26.27 17.83 4.69
C LEU A 165 27.57 17.28 5.32
N ASP A 166 28.59 18.13 5.42
CA ASP A 166 29.79 17.84 6.22
C ASP A 166 29.54 18.09 7.73
N ALA A 167 30.56 17.88 8.56
CA ALA A 167 30.46 18.07 10.00
C ALA A 167 30.22 19.52 10.40
N GLU A 168 30.57 20.49 9.56
CA GLU A 168 30.38 21.89 9.72
C GLU A 168 29.01 22.38 9.19
N GLY A 169 28.22 21.46 8.56
CA GLY A 169 26.90 21.74 8.00
C GLY A 169 26.93 22.35 6.59
N ASN A 170 28.09 22.35 5.91
CA ASN A 170 28.19 22.80 4.53
C ASN A 170 27.80 21.68 3.57
N VAL A 171 27.27 22.05 2.41
CA VAL A 171 26.94 21.06 1.37
C VAL A 171 28.23 20.50 0.77
N ASN A 172 28.43 19.20 0.95
CA ASN A 172 29.55 18.41 0.40
C ASN A 172 29.01 17.19 -0.35
N ARG A 173 28.25 17.47 -1.40
CA ARG A 173 27.59 16.45 -2.21
C ARG A 173 28.55 15.79 -3.18
N ALA A 174 28.47 14.45 -3.31
CA ALA A 174 29.22 13.70 -4.31
C ALA A 174 28.88 14.15 -5.75
N GLU A 175 29.80 13.92 -6.70
CA GLU A 175 29.55 14.25 -8.10
C GLU A 175 28.49 13.36 -8.76
N ALA A 176 28.30 12.14 -8.25
CA ALA A 176 27.30 11.19 -8.73
C ALA A 176 26.77 10.33 -7.60
N LEU A 177 25.51 9.88 -7.70
CA LEU A 177 24.89 9.03 -6.71
C LEU A 177 25.63 7.69 -6.53
N MET A 178 26.24 7.20 -7.62
CA MET A 178 27.05 5.96 -7.61
C MET A 178 28.19 5.99 -6.60
N ILE A 179 28.77 7.15 -6.33
CA ILE A 179 29.90 7.34 -5.40
C ILE A 179 29.47 8.06 -4.11
N ALA A 180 28.20 8.34 -3.96
CA ALA A 180 27.66 8.93 -2.75
C ALA A 180 27.68 7.92 -1.57
N LYS A 181 27.74 8.43 -0.34
CA LYS A 181 27.77 7.60 0.87
C LYS A 181 26.54 6.67 0.92
N TRP A 182 26.78 5.39 1.18
CA TRP A 182 25.70 4.42 1.44
C TRP A 182 25.04 4.71 2.80
N PRO A 183 23.70 4.54 2.89
CA PRO A 183 23.00 4.65 4.16
C PRO A 183 23.36 3.47 5.08
N GLU A 184 24.08 3.74 6.17
CA GLU A 184 24.51 2.69 7.09
C GLU A 184 23.40 2.34 8.09
N PRO A 185 23.05 1.06 8.30
CA PRO A 185 22.00 0.66 9.22
C PRO A 185 22.17 1.20 10.66
N ALA A 186 23.42 1.36 11.11
CA ALA A 186 23.73 1.89 12.43
C ALA A 186 23.27 3.36 12.62
N ASP A 187 23.36 4.19 11.56
CA ASP A 187 22.95 5.58 11.59
C ASP A 187 21.42 5.73 11.70
N TYR A 188 20.68 4.72 11.25
CA TYR A 188 19.21 4.70 11.24
C TYR A 188 18.61 3.95 12.43
N ALA A 189 19.38 3.17 13.20
CA ALA A 189 18.87 2.36 14.29
C ALA A 189 18.12 3.19 15.36
N LYS A 190 18.49 4.45 15.54
CA LYS A 190 17.84 5.39 16.48
C LYS A 190 16.37 5.72 16.12
N TYR A 191 15.95 5.42 14.89
CA TYR A 191 14.60 5.72 14.42
C TYR A 191 13.64 4.52 14.55
N VAL A 192 14.13 3.34 14.93
CA VAL A 192 13.28 2.15 15.08
C VAL A 192 12.31 2.36 16.24
N ASP A 193 11.02 2.33 15.93
CA ASP A 193 9.91 2.56 16.87
C ASP A 193 8.74 1.64 16.51
N GLU A 194 8.63 0.51 17.21
CA GLU A 194 7.59 -0.48 16.96
C GLU A 194 6.20 -0.02 17.40
N ASP A 195 6.13 0.85 18.42
CA ASP A 195 4.88 1.44 18.86
C ASP A 195 4.31 2.40 17.81
N ALA A 196 5.16 3.22 17.20
CA ALA A 196 4.77 4.07 16.08
C ALA A 196 4.33 3.23 14.87
N GLU A 197 4.99 2.12 14.58
CA GLU A 197 4.58 1.20 13.52
C GLU A 197 3.20 0.59 13.81
N ARG A 198 2.97 0.13 15.03
CA ARG A 198 1.67 -0.40 15.45
C ARG A 198 0.57 0.66 15.35
N ALA A 199 0.82 1.86 15.86
CA ALA A 199 -0.13 2.96 15.79
C ALA A 199 -0.53 3.29 14.34
N PHE A 200 0.43 3.34 13.44
CA PHE A 200 0.16 3.64 12.03
C PHE A 200 -0.52 2.48 11.28
N GLU A 201 -0.26 1.23 11.66
CA GLU A 201 -0.99 0.07 11.15
C GLU A 201 -2.48 0.16 11.48
N LEU A 202 -2.83 0.52 12.71
CA LEU A 202 -4.21 0.77 13.14
C LEU A 202 -4.85 1.92 12.34
N CYS A 203 -4.13 3.03 12.16
CA CYS A 203 -4.56 4.14 11.31
C CYS A 203 -4.87 3.66 9.88
N ARG A 204 -3.99 2.84 9.30
CA ARG A 204 -4.18 2.26 7.97
C ARG A 204 -5.42 1.39 7.89
N ALA A 205 -5.70 0.58 8.90
CA ALA A 205 -6.88 -0.25 8.98
C ALA A 205 -8.16 0.61 8.91
N VAL A 206 -8.25 1.67 9.72
CA VAL A 206 -9.40 2.57 9.74
C VAL A 206 -9.59 3.29 8.40
N VAL A 207 -8.53 3.90 7.87
CA VAL A 207 -8.58 4.63 6.60
C VAL A 207 -8.92 3.69 5.43
N SER A 208 -8.34 2.49 5.41
CA SER A 208 -8.59 1.50 4.37
C SER A 208 -10.03 0.99 4.41
N ALA A 209 -10.61 0.76 5.59
CA ALA A 209 -12.01 0.39 5.75
C ALA A 209 -12.95 1.45 5.17
N ALA A 210 -12.72 2.73 5.47
CA ALA A 210 -13.49 3.84 4.92
C ALA A 210 -13.37 3.95 3.40
N ARG A 211 -12.16 3.82 2.87
CA ARG A 211 -11.89 3.87 1.41
C ARG A 211 -12.50 2.68 0.67
N ALA A 212 -12.36 1.47 1.22
CA ALA A 212 -12.95 0.26 0.65
C ALA A 212 -14.47 0.34 0.62
N THR A 213 -15.09 0.86 1.70
CA THR A 213 -16.54 1.08 1.77
C THR A 213 -17.01 2.06 0.70
N ARG A 214 -16.31 3.21 0.50
CA ARG A 214 -16.65 4.14 -0.60
C ARG A 214 -16.59 3.47 -1.97
N SER A 215 -15.54 2.73 -2.23
CA SER A 215 -15.37 2.02 -3.51
C SER A 215 -16.47 0.99 -3.73
N ARG A 216 -16.77 0.19 -2.70
CA ARG A 216 -17.79 -0.87 -2.75
C ARG A 216 -19.18 -0.35 -3.04
N TYR A 217 -19.56 0.78 -2.40
CA TYR A 217 -20.87 1.40 -2.57
C TYR A 217 -20.88 2.52 -3.61
N ARG A 218 -19.81 2.65 -4.40
CA ARG A 218 -19.66 3.65 -5.48
C ARG A 218 -19.96 5.07 -5.01
N LEU A 219 -19.64 5.37 -3.77
CA LEU A 219 -19.76 6.71 -3.22
C LEU A 219 -18.70 7.64 -3.82
N SER A 220 -19.04 8.93 -3.90
CA SER A 220 -18.06 9.94 -4.31
C SER A 220 -16.81 9.88 -3.43
N PRO A 221 -15.60 10.02 -3.96
CA PRO A 221 -14.40 10.17 -3.15
C PRO A 221 -14.47 11.33 -2.15
N LYS A 222 -15.31 12.33 -2.42
CA LYS A 222 -15.55 13.49 -1.56
C LYS A 222 -16.67 13.27 -0.54
N ALA A 223 -17.36 12.13 -0.57
CA ALA A 223 -18.40 11.85 0.41
C ALA A 223 -17.76 11.65 1.78
N GLU A 224 -18.16 12.47 2.73
CA GLU A 224 -17.77 12.32 4.12
C GLU A 224 -18.55 11.18 4.75
N LEU A 225 -17.86 10.35 5.56
CA LEU A 225 -18.46 9.18 6.24
C LEU A 225 -18.36 9.34 7.75
N ASP A 226 -19.36 8.84 8.45
CA ASP A 226 -19.29 8.67 9.89
C ASP A 226 -18.64 7.31 10.17
N VAL A 227 -17.58 7.34 10.98
CA VAL A 227 -16.78 6.16 11.30
C VAL A 227 -16.74 5.96 12.81
N VAL A 228 -17.02 4.75 13.25
CA VAL A 228 -16.91 4.34 14.65
C VAL A 228 -15.90 3.22 14.75
N VAL A 229 -14.97 3.31 15.67
CA VAL A 229 -13.88 2.33 15.86
C VAL A 229 -13.96 1.76 17.27
N ARG A 230 -14.03 0.43 17.37
CA ARG A 230 -13.92 -0.32 18.60
C ARG A 230 -12.61 -1.08 18.67
N ALA A 231 -11.86 -0.88 19.75
CA ALA A 231 -10.59 -1.57 19.96
C ALA A 231 -10.25 -1.63 21.46
N GLY A 232 -9.17 -2.29 21.82
CA GLY A 232 -8.64 -2.27 23.19
C GLY A 232 -8.15 -0.87 23.60
N ALA A 233 -8.08 -0.60 24.89
CA ALA A 233 -7.73 0.74 25.41
C ALA A 233 -6.38 1.26 24.90
N GLU A 234 -5.36 0.40 24.81
CA GLU A 234 -4.04 0.76 24.29
C GLU A 234 -4.09 1.15 22.82
N ASP A 235 -4.82 0.38 21.98
CA ASP A 235 -4.98 0.66 20.56
C ASP A 235 -5.82 1.93 20.32
N ILE A 236 -6.79 2.23 21.18
CA ILE A 236 -7.55 3.50 21.13
C ILE A 236 -6.64 4.69 21.44
N GLU A 237 -5.76 4.59 22.45
CA GLU A 237 -4.80 5.67 22.75
C GLU A 237 -3.87 5.94 21.56
N LYS A 238 -3.37 4.88 20.92
CA LYS A 238 -2.56 4.99 19.70
C LYS A 238 -3.33 5.64 18.54
N LEU A 239 -4.59 5.25 18.32
CA LEU A 239 -5.44 5.84 17.29
C LEU A 239 -5.77 7.31 17.56
N GLU A 240 -5.99 7.68 18.83
CA GLU A 240 -6.24 9.08 19.21
C GLU A 240 -5.05 9.98 18.89
N SER A 241 -3.81 9.49 19.07
CA SER A 241 -2.61 10.22 18.68
C SER A 241 -2.52 10.51 17.18
N LEU A 242 -3.20 9.71 16.35
CA LEU A 242 -3.27 9.83 14.90
C LEU A 242 -4.59 10.38 14.37
N ARG A 243 -5.50 10.85 15.25
CA ARG A 243 -6.82 11.39 14.86
C ARG A 243 -6.71 12.42 13.74
N SER A 244 -5.83 13.40 13.90
CA SER A 244 -5.59 14.47 12.92
C SER A 244 -5.06 13.96 11.56
N THR A 245 -4.53 12.74 11.51
CA THR A 245 -4.10 12.05 10.30
C THR A 245 -5.24 11.21 9.70
N ILE A 246 -5.99 10.51 10.56
CA ILE A 246 -7.09 9.62 10.14
C ILE A 246 -8.21 10.41 9.49
N GLU A 247 -8.70 11.47 10.16
CA GLU A 247 -9.85 12.24 9.70
C GLU A 247 -9.74 12.74 8.25
N PRO A 248 -8.67 13.43 7.83
CA PRO A 248 -8.54 13.89 6.45
C PRO A 248 -8.27 12.75 5.45
N LEU A 249 -7.51 11.70 5.84
CA LEU A 249 -7.21 10.58 4.95
C LEU A 249 -8.42 9.66 4.73
N ALA A 250 -9.23 9.47 5.76
CA ALA A 250 -10.48 8.75 5.69
C ALA A 250 -11.63 9.63 5.18
N ASN A 251 -11.47 10.96 5.12
CA ASN A 251 -12.50 11.94 4.79
C ASN A 251 -13.78 11.71 5.61
N THR A 252 -13.65 11.78 6.94
CA THR A 252 -14.73 11.51 7.87
C THR A 252 -15.53 12.78 8.19
N ALA A 253 -16.85 12.65 8.30
CA ALA A 253 -17.73 13.69 8.90
C ALA A 253 -17.60 13.65 10.42
N SER A 254 -17.54 12.42 10.98
CA SER A 254 -17.30 12.18 12.40
C SER A 254 -16.42 10.93 12.58
N LEU A 255 -15.59 10.93 13.63
CA LEU A 255 -14.78 9.80 14.03
C LEU A 255 -14.94 9.58 15.55
N VAL A 256 -15.61 8.48 15.92
CA VAL A 256 -15.79 8.06 17.31
C VAL A 256 -14.92 6.83 17.55
N MET A 257 -14.10 6.87 18.58
CA MET A 257 -13.22 5.76 18.96
C MET A 257 -13.41 5.41 20.44
N GLY A 258 -13.49 4.12 20.75
CA GLY A 258 -13.70 3.71 22.15
C GLY A 258 -13.68 2.19 22.33
N THR A 259 -13.59 1.76 23.61
CA THR A 259 -13.55 0.34 23.96
C THR A 259 -14.93 -0.32 23.93
N ASP A 260 -15.96 0.42 24.30
CA ASP A 260 -17.34 -0.07 24.52
C ASP A 260 -18.36 0.57 23.57
N VAL A 261 -17.88 1.07 22.42
CA VAL A 261 -18.78 1.64 21.42
C VAL A 261 -19.62 0.55 20.76
N GLU A 262 -20.92 0.80 20.66
CA GLU A 262 -21.84 -0.12 19.99
C GLU A 262 -21.76 0.03 18.48
N LYS A 263 -22.06 -1.08 17.76
CA LYS A 263 -22.20 -1.04 16.30
C LYS A 263 -23.37 -0.12 15.92
N PRO A 264 -23.14 0.95 15.15
CA PRO A 264 -24.24 1.80 14.68
C PRO A 264 -25.17 1.05 13.75
N ALA A 265 -26.46 1.41 13.77
CA ALA A 265 -27.40 0.92 12.78
C ALA A 265 -26.95 1.32 11.37
N ALA A 266 -27.33 0.52 10.37
CA ALA A 266 -26.99 0.77 8.97
C ALA A 266 -25.48 1.01 8.71
N SER A 267 -24.62 0.30 9.45
CA SER A 267 -23.15 0.37 9.32
C SER A 267 -22.57 -0.94 8.82
N ILE A 268 -21.46 -0.83 8.09
CA ILE A 268 -20.63 -1.96 7.70
C ILE A 268 -19.50 -2.14 8.71
N ALA A 269 -19.35 -3.37 9.19
CA ALA A 269 -18.25 -3.75 10.05
C ALA A 269 -17.09 -4.30 9.21
N VAL A 270 -15.89 -3.78 9.46
CA VAL A 270 -14.61 -4.29 8.91
C VAL A 270 -13.71 -4.58 10.10
N VAL A 271 -13.22 -5.81 10.18
CA VAL A 271 -12.24 -6.21 11.21
C VAL A 271 -10.88 -6.32 10.55
N ASP A 272 -9.93 -5.52 11.00
CA ASP A 272 -8.56 -5.52 10.50
C ASP A 272 -7.59 -5.13 11.61
N SER A 273 -6.41 -5.74 11.65
CA SER A 273 -5.34 -5.43 12.60
C SER A 273 -5.77 -5.42 14.09
N GLY A 274 -6.85 -6.18 14.41
CA GLY A 274 -7.39 -6.26 15.78
C GLY A 274 -8.35 -5.15 16.17
N VAL A 275 -8.75 -4.29 15.23
CA VAL A 275 -9.80 -3.26 15.44
C VAL A 275 -11.05 -3.57 14.63
N GLU A 276 -12.18 -3.18 15.16
CA GLU A 276 -13.46 -3.21 14.46
C GLU A 276 -13.81 -1.80 14.00
N VAL A 277 -13.93 -1.62 12.70
CA VAL A 277 -14.24 -0.34 12.07
C VAL A 277 -15.67 -0.41 11.53
N PHE A 278 -16.57 0.41 12.06
CA PHE A 278 -17.95 0.55 11.61
C PHE A 278 -18.06 1.80 10.73
N VAL A 279 -18.40 1.63 9.47
CA VAL A 279 -18.62 2.73 8.53
C VAL A 279 -20.12 2.89 8.31
N VAL A 280 -20.67 4.02 8.73
CA VAL A 280 -22.12 4.30 8.67
C VAL A 280 -22.52 4.68 7.26
N LEU A 281 -23.56 4.03 6.74
CA LEU A 281 -24.11 4.26 5.39
C LEU A 281 -25.49 4.93 5.41
N GLU A 282 -26.04 5.21 6.59
CA GLU A 282 -27.33 5.86 6.73
C GLU A 282 -27.36 7.20 5.97
N GLY A 283 -28.40 7.39 5.15
CA GLY A 283 -28.53 8.60 4.32
C GLY A 283 -27.50 8.77 3.19
N LYS A 284 -26.53 7.85 3.05
CA LYS A 284 -25.51 7.88 1.99
C LYS A 284 -25.82 6.89 0.85
N VAL A 285 -26.52 5.81 1.18
CA VAL A 285 -26.90 4.75 0.24
C VAL A 285 -28.37 4.44 0.43
N ASP A 286 -29.10 4.21 -0.65
CA ASP A 286 -30.43 3.58 -0.56
C ASP A 286 -30.24 2.11 -0.17
N LEU A 287 -30.33 1.86 1.13
CA LEU A 287 -30.12 0.54 1.71
C LEU A 287 -31.11 -0.49 1.20
N SER A 288 -32.35 -0.08 0.87
CA SER A 288 -33.37 -0.98 0.33
C SER A 288 -33.06 -1.38 -1.10
N ALA A 289 -32.61 -0.44 -1.94
CA ALA A 289 -32.17 -0.71 -3.30
C ALA A 289 -30.91 -1.57 -3.31
N GLU A 290 -29.95 -1.32 -2.42
CA GLU A 290 -28.73 -2.09 -2.32
C GLU A 290 -28.97 -3.50 -1.81
N LYS A 291 -29.85 -3.68 -0.81
CA LYS A 291 -30.27 -5.00 -0.36
C LYS A 291 -30.93 -5.81 -1.48
N ALA A 292 -31.84 -5.19 -2.23
CA ALA A 292 -32.48 -5.82 -3.38
C ALA A 292 -31.47 -6.19 -4.49
N ARG A 293 -30.43 -5.38 -4.68
CA ARG A 293 -29.33 -5.69 -5.62
C ARG A 293 -28.53 -6.91 -5.16
N LEU A 294 -28.13 -6.95 -3.89
CA LEU A 294 -27.39 -8.06 -3.31
C LEU A 294 -28.20 -9.36 -3.35
N GLU A 295 -29.48 -9.30 -3.03
CA GLU A 295 -30.38 -10.47 -3.11
C GLU A 295 -30.49 -11.03 -4.53
N LYS A 296 -30.49 -10.16 -5.55
CA LYS A 296 -30.42 -10.58 -6.97
C LYS A 296 -29.09 -11.26 -7.31
N GLU A 297 -27.98 -10.70 -6.83
CA GLU A 297 -26.65 -11.30 -7.04
C GLU A 297 -26.52 -12.65 -6.34
N ILE A 298 -27.04 -12.78 -5.11
CA ILE A 298 -27.12 -14.05 -4.38
C ILE A 298 -27.93 -15.09 -5.19
N ALA A 299 -29.13 -14.72 -5.66
CA ALA A 299 -29.96 -15.61 -6.45
C ALA A 299 -29.28 -16.05 -7.76
N ALA A 300 -28.55 -15.16 -8.43
CA ALA A 300 -27.79 -15.46 -9.62
C ALA A 300 -26.62 -16.43 -9.34
N ALA A 301 -25.85 -16.17 -8.28
CA ALA A 301 -24.74 -17.03 -7.87
C ALA A 301 -25.22 -18.41 -7.40
N GLN A 302 -26.33 -18.49 -6.67
CA GLN A 302 -26.97 -19.76 -6.27
C GLN A 302 -27.40 -20.57 -7.48
N LYS A 303 -28.01 -19.94 -8.48
CA LYS A 303 -28.42 -20.61 -9.73
C LYS A 303 -27.22 -21.16 -10.50
N GLU A 304 -26.14 -20.39 -10.59
CA GLU A 304 -24.91 -20.82 -11.25
C GLU A 304 -24.24 -21.97 -10.49
N LEU A 305 -24.17 -21.88 -9.15
CA LEU A 305 -23.63 -22.93 -8.30
C LEU A 305 -24.41 -24.24 -8.46
N ALA A 306 -25.73 -24.20 -8.40
CA ALA A 306 -26.60 -25.35 -8.62
C ALA A 306 -26.36 -25.97 -10.01
N GLY A 307 -26.13 -25.13 -11.04
CA GLY A 307 -25.75 -25.61 -12.38
C GLY A 307 -24.42 -26.33 -12.42
N CYS A 308 -23.41 -25.80 -11.69
CA CYS A 308 -22.12 -26.46 -11.57
C CYS A 308 -22.21 -27.78 -10.80
N GLU A 309 -22.90 -27.79 -9.65
CA GLU A 309 -23.09 -28.98 -8.83
C GLU A 309 -23.89 -30.09 -9.57
N LYS A 310 -24.95 -29.72 -10.27
CA LYS A 310 -25.71 -30.65 -11.13
C LYS A 310 -24.83 -31.28 -12.22
N THR A 311 -23.95 -30.47 -12.82
CA THR A 311 -23.03 -30.99 -13.86
C THR A 311 -21.98 -31.93 -13.25
N LEU A 312 -21.47 -31.60 -12.05
CA LEU A 312 -20.50 -32.45 -11.35
C LEU A 312 -21.11 -33.72 -10.74
N ALA A 313 -22.40 -33.71 -10.42
CA ALA A 313 -23.15 -34.90 -9.98
C ALA A 313 -23.47 -35.86 -11.11
N ASN A 314 -23.33 -35.46 -12.38
CA ASN A 314 -23.55 -36.36 -13.52
C ASN A 314 -22.29 -37.21 -13.74
N GLU A 315 -22.33 -38.46 -13.27
CA GLU A 315 -21.25 -39.43 -13.42
C GLU A 315 -20.80 -39.61 -14.87
N GLY A 316 -21.77 -39.62 -15.82
CA GLY A 316 -21.48 -39.74 -17.24
C GLY A 316 -20.69 -38.56 -17.81
N PHE A 317 -20.90 -37.36 -17.28
CA PHE A 317 -20.10 -36.16 -17.61
C PHE A 317 -18.69 -36.25 -17.01
N VAL A 318 -18.60 -36.58 -15.72
CA VAL A 318 -17.31 -36.67 -15.01
C VAL A 318 -16.41 -37.75 -15.61
N ALA A 319 -16.97 -38.86 -16.05
CA ALA A 319 -16.23 -39.97 -16.67
C ALA A 319 -15.75 -39.65 -18.10
N LYS A 320 -16.49 -38.84 -18.87
CA LYS A 320 -16.20 -38.59 -20.30
C LYS A 320 -15.51 -37.24 -20.57
N ALA A 321 -15.64 -36.26 -19.69
CA ALA A 321 -15.03 -34.95 -19.88
C ALA A 321 -13.52 -34.98 -19.59
N ALA A 322 -12.76 -34.13 -20.28
CA ALA A 322 -11.34 -33.95 -19.98
C ALA A 322 -11.13 -33.52 -18.52
N PRO A 323 -10.14 -34.08 -17.80
CA PRO A 323 -9.90 -33.76 -16.38
C PRO A 323 -9.80 -32.24 -16.07
N ALA A 324 -9.21 -31.48 -16.98
CA ALA A 324 -9.10 -30.02 -16.85
C ALA A 324 -10.48 -29.30 -16.86
N VAL A 325 -11.47 -29.84 -17.59
CA VAL A 325 -12.83 -29.28 -17.66
C VAL A 325 -13.58 -29.58 -16.36
N VAL A 326 -13.42 -30.78 -15.82
CA VAL A 326 -14.01 -31.16 -14.54
C VAL A 326 -13.41 -30.34 -13.42
N GLN A 327 -12.08 -30.17 -13.42
CA GLN A 327 -11.39 -29.35 -12.42
C GLN A 327 -11.84 -27.88 -12.47
N LYS A 328 -11.91 -27.28 -13.66
CA LYS A 328 -12.42 -25.91 -13.84
C LYS A 328 -13.84 -25.73 -13.29
N LYS A 329 -14.70 -26.74 -13.40
CA LYS A 329 -16.05 -26.70 -12.81
C LYS A 329 -16.05 -26.82 -11.30
N ARG A 330 -15.13 -27.61 -10.72
CA ARG A 330 -14.93 -27.68 -9.26
C ARG A 330 -14.41 -26.37 -8.69
N ASP A 331 -13.40 -25.78 -9.34
CA ASP A 331 -12.83 -24.50 -8.93
C ASP A 331 -13.91 -23.41 -8.98
N ARG A 332 -14.73 -23.38 -10.04
CA ARG A 332 -15.83 -22.42 -10.14
C ARG A 332 -16.90 -22.61 -9.07
N ALA A 333 -17.22 -23.86 -8.72
CA ALA A 333 -18.16 -24.13 -7.64
C ALA A 333 -17.63 -23.71 -6.27
N ALA A 334 -16.33 -23.88 -6.02
CA ALA A 334 -15.68 -23.41 -4.79
C ALA A 334 -15.69 -21.86 -4.72
N GLU A 335 -15.31 -21.21 -5.79
CA GLU A 335 -15.35 -19.73 -5.92
C GLU A 335 -16.76 -19.16 -5.67
N LEU A 336 -17.80 -19.81 -6.24
CA LEU A 336 -19.19 -19.39 -6.05
C LEU A 336 -19.66 -19.55 -4.59
N LYS A 337 -19.19 -20.56 -3.87
CA LYS A 337 -19.48 -20.72 -2.44
C LYS A 337 -18.87 -19.60 -1.60
N GLU A 338 -17.65 -19.19 -1.91
CA GLU A 338 -16.99 -18.06 -1.26
C GLU A 338 -17.73 -16.74 -1.55
N ILE A 339 -18.11 -16.53 -2.83
CA ILE A 339 -18.90 -15.36 -3.23
C ILE A 339 -20.24 -15.32 -2.50
N LEU A 340 -20.96 -16.45 -2.40
CA LEU A 340 -22.23 -16.53 -1.69
C LEU A 340 -22.09 -16.24 -0.21
N ALA A 341 -21.06 -16.76 0.45
CA ALA A 341 -20.79 -16.47 1.86
C ALA A 341 -20.53 -14.97 2.06
N ALA A 342 -19.71 -14.35 1.20
CA ALA A 342 -19.42 -12.93 1.26
C ALA A 342 -20.68 -12.06 1.01
N LEU A 343 -21.50 -12.39 0.01
CA LEU A 343 -22.73 -11.64 -0.29
C LEU A 343 -23.78 -11.77 0.84
N THR A 344 -23.88 -12.97 1.43
CA THR A 344 -24.83 -13.21 2.54
C THR A 344 -24.42 -12.42 3.80
N ALA A 345 -23.12 -12.39 4.10
CA ALA A 345 -22.60 -11.56 5.19
C ALA A 345 -22.90 -10.06 4.94
N GLN A 346 -22.80 -9.61 3.68
CA GLN A 346 -23.14 -8.23 3.31
C GLN A 346 -24.61 -7.88 3.55
N VAL A 347 -25.54 -8.79 3.24
CA VAL A 347 -26.96 -8.56 3.51
C VAL A 347 -27.24 -8.51 5.01
N ALA A 348 -26.52 -9.31 5.80
CA ALA A 348 -26.66 -9.30 7.25
C ALA A 348 -26.20 -7.98 7.90
N ASP A 349 -25.24 -7.27 7.28
CA ASP A 349 -24.81 -5.95 7.74
C ASP A 349 -25.91 -4.88 7.67
N PHE A 350 -26.95 -5.10 6.86
CA PHE A 350 -28.08 -4.18 6.70
C PHE A 350 -29.34 -4.61 7.47
N SER A 351 -29.24 -5.60 8.36
CA SER A 351 -30.38 -6.16 9.09
C SER A 351 -30.49 -5.64 10.50
#